data_5ed27a70022215958121eedbb5c89f5a
#
_entry.id   5ed27a70022215958121eedbb5c89f5a
#
_cell.length_a   1.000
_cell.length_b   1.000
_cell.length_c   1.000
_cell.angle_alpha   90.00
_cell.angle_beta   90.00
_cell.angle_gamma   90.00
#
_symmetry.space_group_name_H-M   'P 1'
#
loop_
_entity.id
_entity.type
_entity.pdbx_description
1 polymer ?
#
loop_
_entity_poly.entity_id
_entity_poly.type
_entity_poly.pdbx_seq_one_letter_code
_entity_poly.pdbx_strand_id
1 'polypeptide(L)'
;MPEHSNAAGNVHGGYILKLVDQAGAIVAARHTHRNCVTASLDRMDFISPVFIGNLTFAKASINYTGRTSMEIGVRIEAECLKTGTHTHVGSAYLSFVALDENDKPVEIPQIIPESEEEKRRYEEAKKRRENRLKQRKAHRHAQQPCIARPEKLK
;
A
#
# COMPACT_ATOMS: atom_id res chain seq x y z
N MET A 1 -7.55 27.91 -5.43
CA MET A 1 -7.56 26.55 -6.02
C MET A 1 -8.20 25.59 -5.01
N PRO A 2 -8.99 24.59 -5.44
CA PRO A 2 -9.46 23.58 -4.52
C PRO A 2 -8.25 22.88 -3.85
N GLU A 3 -8.35 22.62 -2.56
CA GLU A 3 -7.26 22.06 -1.71
C GLU A 3 -6.61 20.80 -2.28
N HIS A 4 -7.33 20.03 -3.10
CA HIS A 4 -6.87 18.76 -3.67
C HIS A 4 -6.46 18.84 -5.14
N SER A 5 -6.37 20.05 -5.72
CA SER A 5 -5.97 20.24 -7.12
C SER A 5 -4.50 20.58 -7.26
N ASN A 6 -3.88 20.08 -8.33
CA ASN A 6 -2.56 20.51 -8.76
C ASN A 6 -2.64 21.74 -9.70
N ALA A 7 -1.48 22.26 -10.09
CA ALA A 7 -1.39 23.43 -10.98
C ALA A 7 -2.02 23.19 -12.37
N ALA A 8 -2.17 21.94 -12.81
CA ALA A 8 -2.80 21.58 -14.07
C ALA A 8 -4.32 21.41 -13.97
N GLY A 9 -4.93 21.65 -12.79
CA GLY A 9 -6.37 21.49 -12.56
C GLY A 9 -6.84 20.04 -12.33
N ASN A 10 -5.91 19.11 -12.20
CA ASN A 10 -6.20 17.71 -11.86
C ASN A 10 -6.12 17.49 -10.35
N VAL A 11 -6.66 16.36 -9.87
CA VAL A 11 -6.50 15.94 -8.48
C VAL A 11 -5.01 15.64 -8.21
N HIS A 12 -4.49 16.16 -7.10
CA HIS A 12 -3.10 15.97 -6.71
C HIS A 12 -2.81 14.49 -6.41
N GLY A 13 -1.70 13.94 -6.97
CA GLY A 13 -1.32 12.53 -6.79
C GLY A 13 -1.15 12.12 -5.32
N GLY A 14 -0.68 13.03 -4.46
CA GLY A 14 -0.61 12.79 -3.02
C GLY A 14 -1.97 12.56 -2.36
N TYR A 15 -3.04 13.20 -2.87
CA TYR A 15 -4.39 12.94 -2.39
C TYR A 15 -4.85 11.53 -2.78
N ILE A 16 -4.56 11.10 -4.01
CA ILE A 16 -4.85 9.72 -4.45
C ILE A 16 -4.07 8.70 -3.60
N LEU A 17 -2.78 8.96 -3.30
CA LEU A 17 -1.99 8.11 -2.41
C LEU A 17 -2.59 8.01 -1.00
N LYS A 18 -3.13 9.11 -0.47
CA LYS A 18 -3.87 9.10 0.80
C LYS A 18 -5.10 8.20 0.75
N LEU A 19 -5.88 8.25 -0.33
CA LEU A 19 -7.03 7.37 -0.52
C LEU A 19 -6.62 5.90 -0.62
N VAL A 20 -5.52 5.62 -1.31
CA VAL A 20 -4.93 4.27 -1.41
C VAL A 20 -4.56 3.73 -0.03
N ASP A 21 -3.83 4.52 0.76
CA ASP A 21 -3.42 4.14 2.11
C ASP A 21 -4.62 3.92 3.03
N GLN A 22 -5.59 4.82 3.03
CA GLN A 22 -6.82 4.69 3.82
C GLN A 22 -7.63 3.44 3.45
N ALA A 23 -7.81 3.16 2.16
CA ALA A 23 -8.53 1.97 1.70
C ALA A 23 -7.82 0.69 2.13
N GLY A 24 -6.49 0.65 2.03
CA GLY A 24 -5.67 -0.47 2.50
C GLY A 24 -5.77 -0.66 4.02
N ALA A 25 -5.67 0.42 4.79
CA ALA A 25 -5.76 0.38 6.24
C ALA A 25 -7.11 -0.16 6.73
N ILE A 26 -8.21 0.24 6.08
CA ILE A 26 -9.56 -0.27 6.40
C ILE A 26 -9.64 -1.78 6.18
N VAL A 27 -9.13 -2.28 5.05
CA VAL A 27 -9.14 -3.72 4.75
C VAL A 27 -8.26 -4.49 5.73
N ALA A 28 -7.08 -3.97 6.07
CA ALA A 28 -6.18 -4.56 7.06
C ALA A 28 -6.83 -4.67 8.44
N ALA A 29 -7.43 -3.59 8.93
CA ALA A 29 -8.10 -3.54 10.22
C ALA A 29 -9.32 -4.47 10.28
N ARG A 30 -10.13 -4.54 9.21
CA ARG A 30 -11.28 -5.45 9.14
C ARG A 30 -10.88 -6.92 9.16
N HIS A 31 -9.75 -7.26 8.54
CA HIS A 31 -9.26 -8.63 8.50
C HIS A 31 -8.68 -9.10 9.83
N THR A 32 -7.93 -8.22 10.49
CA THR A 32 -7.17 -8.58 11.69
C THR A 32 -7.88 -8.22 13.00
N HIS A 33 -8.86 -7.30 12.96
CA HIS A 33 -9.46 -6.65 14.14
C HIS A 33 -8.42 -6.04 15.09
N ARG A 34 -7.30 -5.55 14.53
CA ARG A 34 -6.19 -4.95 15.26
C ARG A 34 -5.74 -3.65 14.61
N ASN A 35 -4.92 -2.89 15.34
CA ASN A 35 -4.20 -1.76 14.76
C ASN A 35 -3.21 -2.27 13.71
N CYS A 36 -3.28 -1.71 12.50
CA CYS A 36 -2.39 -2.05 11.41
C CYS A 36 -1.69 -0.79 10.88
N VAL A 37 -0.41 -0.89 10.67
CA VAL A 37 0.40 0.21 10.14
C VAL A 37 0.91 -0.10 8.75
N THR A 38 0.98 0.92 7.91
CA THR A 38 1.59 0.84 6.58
C THR A 38 3.10 0.70 6.72
N ALA A 39 3.64 -0.43 6.29
CA ALA A 39 5.06 -0.71 6.37
C ALA A 39 5.81 -0.36 5.07
N SER A 40 5.16 -0.48 3.93
CA SER A 40 5.72 -0.09 2.63
C SER A 40 4.63 0.09 1.58
N LEU A 41 4.90 0.97 0.64
CA LEU A 41 4.24 1.08 -0.65
C LEU A 41 5.26 0.63 -1.69
N ASP A 42 5.00 -0.49 -2.37
CA ASP A 42 5.98 -1.07 -3.30
C ASP A 42 6.02 -0.32 -4.63
N ARG A 43 4.87 -0.08 -5.20
CA ARG A 43 4.73 0.61 -6.47
C ARG A 43 3.33 1.17 -6.62
N MET A 44 3.24 2.35 -7.19
CA MET A 44 2.02 2.89 -7.73
C MET A 44 2.32 3.57 -9.06
N ASP A 45 1.62 3.16 -10.10
CA ASP A 45 1.66 3.79 -11.42
C ASP A 45 0.36 4.56 -11.62
N PHE A 46 0.46 5.83 -11.99
CA PHE A 46 -0.65 6.64 -12.44
C PHE A 46 -0.80 6.48 -13.94
N ILE A 47 -1.88 5.85 -14.37
CA ILE A 47 -2.16 5.54 -15.77
C ILE A 47 -2.98 6.65 -16.42
N SER A 48 -3.88 7.25 -15.64
CA SER A 48 -4.79 8.29 -16.08
C SER A 48 -4.96 9.36 -15.01
N PRO A 49 -5.19 10.63 -15.39
CA PRO A 49 -5.48 11.69 -14.46
C PRO A 49 -6.88 11.54 -13.85
N VAL A 50 -7.08 12.09 -12.65
CA VAL A 50 -8.39 12.28 -12.05
C VAL A 50 -8.75 13.75 -12.16
N PHE A 51 -9.88 14.05 -12.79
CA PHE A 51 -10.36 15.41 -12.95
C PHE A 51 -11.24 15.82 -11.77
N ILE A 52 -11.23 17.11 -11.46
CA ILE A 52 -12.12 17.67 -10.45
C ILE A 52 -13.58 17.45 -10.91
N GLY A 53 -14.41 16.95 -10.00
CA GLY A 53 -15.81 16.58 -10.30
C GLY A 53 -16.00 15.12 -10.70
N ASN A 54 -14.94 14.35 -10.85
CA ASN A 54 -15.06 12.91 -11.04
C ASN A 54 -15.32 12.20 -9.71
N LEU A 55 -16.11 11.14 -9.73
CA LEU A 55 -16.27 10.22 -8.62
C LEU A 55 -15.08 9.26 -8.61
N THR A 56 -14.44 9.09 -7.46
CA THR A 56 -13.26 8.22 -7.34
C THR A 56 -13.58 7.01 -6.47
N PHE A 57 -13.25 5.83 -6.98
CA PHE A 57 -13.41 4.56 -6.28
C PHE A 57 -12.05 3.99 -5.91
N ALA A 58 -11.87 3.61 -4.65
CA ALA A 58 -10.74 2.85 -4.17
C ALA A 58 -11.19 1.42 -3.83
N LYS A 59 -10.84 0.47 -4.67
CA LYS A 59 -11.15 -0.96 -4.51
C LYS A 59 -9.93 -1.66 -3.92
N ALA A 60 -10.05 -2.15 -2.70
CA ALA A 60 -8.94 -2.78 -1.99
C ALA A 60 -9.24 -4.23 -1.62
N SER A 61 -8.25 -5.11 -1.74
CA SER A 61 -8.35 -6.52 -1.33
C SER A 61 -7.01 -7.04 -0.84
N ILE A 62 -7.04 -8.04 0.05
CA ILE A 62 -5.83 -8.72 0.51
C ILE A 62 -5.38 -9.70 -0.57
N ASN A 63 -4.15 -9.55 -1.02
CA ASN A 63 -3.54 -10.45 -1.99
C ASN A 63 -2.78 -11.60 -1.32
N TYR A 64 -2.15 -11.33 -0.16
CA TYR A 64 -1.29 -12.28 0.52
C TYR A 64 -1.22 -11.99 2.03
N THR A 65 -1.13 -13.02 2.83
CA THR A 65 -0.85 -12.94 4.28
C THR A 65 0.43 -13.69 4.61
N GLY A 66 1.33 -13.03 5.34
CA GLY A 66 2.47 -13.64 6.01
C GLY A 66 2.15 -13.87 7.50
N ARG A 67 3.16 -14.08 8.34
CA ARG A 67 2.93 -14.33 9.77
C ARG A 67 2.33 -13.12 10.49
N THR A 68 2.90 -11.94 10.30
CA THR A 68 2.52 -10.68 10.99
C THR A 68 2.17 -9.55 10.02
N SER A 69 2.27 -9.78 8.73
CA SER A 69 2.08 -8.79 7.68
C SER A 69 1.22 -9.30 6.56
N MET A 70 0.60 -8.40 5.82
CA MET A 70 -0.20 -8.71 4.65
C MET A 70 0.13 -7.75 3.51
N GLU A 71 -0.06 -8.20 2.27
CA GLU A 71 -0.07 -7.34 1.11
C GLU A 71 -1.51 -7.06 0.70
N ILE A 72 -1.82 -5.78 0.52
CA ILE A 72 -3.12 -5.31 0.04
C ILE A 72 -2.91 -4.62 -1.30
N GLY A 73 -3.65 -5.08 -2.30
CA GLY A 73 -3.76 -4.42 -3.59
C GLY A 73 -4.89 -3.40 -3.56
N VAL A 74 -4.64 -2.21 -4.07
CA VAL A 74 -5.64 -1.14 -4.20
C VAL A 74 -5.69 -0.69 -5.65
N ARG A 75 -6.88 -0.75 -6.24
CA ARG A 75 -7.19 -0.25 -7.58
C ARG A 75 -7.99 1.03 -7.47
N ILE A 76 -7.52 2.08 -8.11
CA ILE A 76 -8.22 3.36 -8.20
C ILE A 76 -8.88 3.49 -9.57
N GLU A 77 -10.15 3.82 -9.56
CA GLU A 77 -10.95 4.13 -10.75
C GLU A 77 -11.62 5.49 -10.57
N ALA A 78 -11.81 6.20 -11.65
CA ALA A 78 -12.56 7.46 -11.70
C ALA A 78 -13.73 7.34 -12.66
N GLU A 79 -14.86 7.89 -12.28
CA GLU A 79 -16.05 7.98 -13.11
C GLU A 79 -16.37 9.45 -13.42
N CYS A 80 -16.53 9.76 -14.69
CA CYS A 80 -17.05 11.05 -15.11
C CYS A 80 -18.58 11.06 -14.96
N LEU A 81 -19.10 11.79 -13.98
CA LEU A 81 -20.54 11.83 -13.69
C LEU A 81 -21.41 12.37 -14.84
N LYS A 82 -20.80 13.11 -15.78
CA LYS A 82 -21.53 13.65 -16.95
C LYS A 82 -21.74 12.61 -18.03
N THR A 83 -20.82 11.68 -18.19
CA THR A 83 -20.82 10.69 -19.28
C THR A 83 -20.99 9.26 -18.79
N GLY A 84 -20.82 8.99 -17.50
CA GLY A 84 -20.78 7.63 -16.93
C GLY A 84 -19.51 6.86 -17.32
N THR A 85 -18.51 7.51 -17.90
CA THR A 85 -17.28 6.84 -18.35
C THR A 85 -16.41 6.50 -17.15
N HIS A 86 -16.06 5.21 -17.02
CA HIS A 86 -15.10 4.72 -16.00
C HIS A 86 -13.69 4.64 -16.57
N THR A 87 -12.72 5.13 -15.81
CA THR A 87 -11.31 5.14 -16.19
C THR A 87 -10.48 4.51 -15.08
N HIS A 88 -9.57 3.60 -15.43
CA HIS A 88 -8.57 3.09 -14.50
C HIS A 88 -7.49 4.15 -14.28
N VAL A 89 -7.37 4.62 -13.05
CA VAL A 89 -6.41 5.67 -12.66
C VAL A 89 -5.06 5.09 -12.31
N GLY A 90 -5.05 3.97 -11.58
CA GLY A 90 -3.84 3.33 -11.16
C GLY A 90 -4.08 2.16 -10.21
N SER A 91 -3.01 1.42 -9.94
CA SER A 91 -3.02 0.33 -8.97
C SER A 91 -1.79 0.43 -8.08
N ALA A 92 -1.96 0.07 -6.82
CA ALA A 92 -0.89 0.09 -5.82
C ALA A 92 -0.87 -1.21 -5.02
N TYR A 93 0.30 -1.56 -4.51
CA TYR A 93 0.51 -2.67 -3.58
C TYR A 93 1.15 -2.14 -2.31
N LEU A 94 0.48 -2.34 -1.18
CA LEU A 94 0.93 -1.90 0.12
C LEU A 94 1.14 -3.10 1.04
N SER A 95 2.14 -2.99 1.90
CA SER A 95 2.31 -3.95 3.00
C SER A 95 1.87 -3.32 4.30
N PHE A 96 1.01 -4.02 5.02
CA PHE A 96 0.57 -3.67 6.36
C PHE A 96 1.11 -4.67 7.38
N VAL A 97 1.39 -4.19 8.58
CA VAL A 97 1.79 -5.01 9.73
C VAL A 97 0.78 -4.79 10.83
N ALA A 98 0.28 -5.89 11.40
CA ALA A 98 -0.60 -5.83 12.56
C ALA A 98 0.23 -5.69 13.84
N LEU A 99 -0.21 -4.83 14.73
CA LEU A 99 0.44 -4.54 16.00
C LEU A 99 -0.47 -4.94 17.18
N ASP A 100 0.17 -5.37 18.26
CA ASP A 100 -0.49 -5.55 19.55
C ASP A 100 -0.59 -4.23 20.32
N GLU A 101 -1.08 -4.30 21.56
CA GLU A 101 -1.27 -3.15 22.46
C GLU A 101 0.06 -2.48 22.89
N ASN A 102 1.19 -3.17 22.67
CA ASN A 102 2.54 -2.67 22.95
C ASN A 102 3.29 -2.26 21.68
N ASP A 103 2.57 -2.02 20.56
CA ASP A 103 3.12 -1.67 19.25
C ASP A 103 4.12 -2.72 18.70
N LYS A 104 3.95 -3.99 19.07
CA LYS A 104 4.77 -5.09 18.55
C LYS A 104 4.01 -5.87 17.48
N PRO A 105 4.71 -6.34 16.42
CA PRO A 105 4.09 -7.18 15.40
C PRO A 105 3.45 -8.44 15.98
N VAL A 106 2.21 -8.72 15.60
CA VAL A 106 1.42 -9.86 16.06
C VAL A 106 0.95 -10.71 14.90
N GLU A 107 0.77 -12.01 15.14
CA GLU A 107 0.27 -12.94 14.13
C GLU A 107 -1.14 -12.59 13.66
N ILE A 108 -1.38 -12.80 12.38
CA ILE A 108 -2.64 -12.47 11.70
C ILE A 108 -3.32 -13.71 11.14
N PRO A 109 -4.66 -13.69 11.01
CA PRO A 109 -5.37 -14.72 10.29
C PRO A 109 -4.87 -14.88 8.86
N GLN A 110 -4.78 -16.12 8.38
CA GLN A 110 -4.35 -16.40 7.02
C GLN A 110 -5.54 -16.36 6.07
N ILE A 111 -5.33 -15.79 4.86
CA ILE A 111 -6.32 -15.91 3.78
C ILE A 111 -6.17 -17.24 3.07
N ILE A 112 -7.30 -17.75 2.56
CA ILE A 112 -7.34 -18.93 1.71
C ILE A 112 -7.86 -18.48 0.34
N PRO A 113 -7.00 -18.38 -0.69
CA PRO A 113 -7.45 -18.02 -2.03
C PRO A 113 -8.31 -19.14 -2.63
N GLU A 114 -9.53 -18.82 -3.05
CA GLU A 114 -10.48 -19.79 -3.59
C GLU A 114 -10.52 -19.75 -5.12
N SER A 115 -10.68 -18.56 -5.71
CA SER A 115 -10.76 -18.41 -7.15
C SER A 115 -9.38 -18.45 -7.81
N GLU A 116 -9.33 -18.77 -9.10
CA GLU A 116 -8.08 -18.76 -9.88
C GLU A 116 -7.44 -17.36 -9.92
N GLU A 117 -8.26 -16.30 -9.91
CA GLU A 117 -7.75 -14.94 -9.85
C GLU A 117 -7.10 -14.64 -8.50
N GLU A 118 -7.70 -15.06 -7.40
CA GLU A 118 -7.13 -14.91 -6.05
C GLU A 118 -5.84 -15.70 -5.90
N LYS A 119 -5.77 -16.93 -6.39
CA LYS A 119 -4.55 -17.74 -6.41
C LYS A 119 -3.44 -17.07 -7.19
N ARG A 120 -3.74 -16.53 -8.37
CA ARG A 120 -2.77 -15.78 -9.18
C ARG A 120 -2.25 -14.56 -8.41
N ARG A 121 -3.14 -13.74 -7.82
CA ARG A 121 -2.77 -12.56 -7.02
C ARG A 121 -1.92 -12.94 -5.81
N TYR A 122 -2.25 -14.04 -5.16
CA TYR A 122 -1.52 -14.57 -4.01
C TYR A 122 -0.07 -14.93 -4.38
N GLU A 123 0.13 -15.69 -5.46
CA GLU A 123 1.46 -16.08 -5.92
C GLU A 123 2.30 -14.87 -6.41
N GLU A 124 1.69 -13.94 -7.10
CA GLU A 124 2.35 -12.69 -7.51
C GLU A 124 2.77 -11.84 -6.30
N ALA A 125 1.91 -11.74 -5.29
CA ALA A 125 2.19 -11.02 -4.05
C ALA A 125 3.32 -11.68 -3.24
N LYS A 126 3.35 -13.00 -3.20
CA LYS A 126 4.43 -13.77 -2.58
C LYS A 126 5.79 -13.48 -3.23
N LYS A 127 5.85 -13.46 -4.57
CA LYS A 127 7.06 -13.08 -5.34
C LYS A 127 7.49 -11.64 -5.03
N ARG A 128 6.57 -10.67 -4.98
CA ARG A 128 6.88 -9.28 -4.61
C ARG A 128 7.47 -9.20 -3.21
N ARG A 129 6.89 -9.93 -2.25
CA ARG A 129 7.40 -10.01 -0.87
C ARG A 129 8.82 -10.56 -0.81
N GLU A 130 9.11 -11.64 -1.52
CA GLU A 130 10.46 -12.24 -1.58
C GLU A 130 11.49 -11.24 -2.15
N ASN A 131 11.16 -10.55 -3.23
CA ASN A 131 12.02 -9.54 -3.83
C ASN A 131 12.28 -8.37 -2.87
N ARG A 132 11.25 -7.88 -2.18
CA ARG A 132 11.38 -6.82 -1.17
C ARG A 132 12.29 -7.24 -0.01
N LEU A 133 12.17 -8.47 0.46
CA LEU A 133 13.05 -8.99 1.51
C LEU A 133 14.51 -9.09 1.07
N LYS A 134 14.76 -9.51 -0.18
CA LYS A 134 16.12 -9.52 -0.77
C LYS A 134 16.70 -8.11 -0.85
N GLN A 135 15.94 -7.14 -1.33
CA GLN A 135 16.36 -5.73 -1.41
C GLN A 135 16.67 -5.14 -0.03
N ARG A 136 15.85 -5.41 0.98
CA ARG A 136 16.10 -4.95 2.36
C ARG A 136 17.39 -5.53 2.95
N LYS A 137 17.69 -6.81 2.69
CA LYS A 137 18.95 -7.42 3.11
C LYS A 137 20.14 -6.74 2.42
N ALA A 138 20.08 -6.51 1.12
CA ALA A 138 21.12 -5.83 0.37
C ALA A 138 21.35 -4.39 0.88
N HIS A 139 20.30 -3.62 1.17
CA HIS A 139 20.40 -2.26 1.73
C HIS A 139 21.01 -2.25 3.15
N ARG A 140 20.67 -3.21 4.00
CA ARG A 140 21.29 -3.31 5.34
C ARG A 140 22.78 -3.59 5.28
N HIS A 141 23.25 -4.39 4.32
CA HIS A 141 24.68 -4.62 4.10
C HIS A 141 25.40 -3.38 3.55
N ALA A 142 24.73 -2.58 2.72
CA ALA A 142 25.29 -1.35 2.17
C ALA A 142 25.29 -0.16 3.17
N GLN A 143 24.42 -0.19 4.18
CA GLN A 143 24.28 0.85 5.21
C GLN A 143 24.96 0.48 6.54
N GLN A 144 25.88 -0.46 6.55
CA GLN A 144 26.73 -0.62 7.75
C GLN A 144 27.58 0.64 7.89
N PRO A 145 27.29 1.54 8.87
CA PRO A 145 27.82 2.87 8.85
C PRO A 145 29.20 2.91 9.45
N CYS A 146 30.03 3.65 8.79
CA CYS A 146 31.12 4.37 9.41
C CYS A 146 30.54 5.46 10.35
N ILE A 147 29.92 5.11 11.47
CA ILE A 147 29.69 6.01 12.59
C ILE A 147 30.53 5.50 13.74
N ALA A 148 31.81 5.88 13.70
CA ALA A 148 32.61 5.92 14.91
C ALA A 148 31.92 6.91 15.88
N ARG A 149 31.49 6.42 17.04
CA ARG A 149 31.06 7.30 18.12
C ARG A 149 32.26 8.20 18.48
N PRO A 150 32.09 9.52 18.57
CA PRO A 150 33.14 10.36 19.09
C PRO A 150 33.41 9.90 20.53
N GLU A 151 34.70 9.54 20.82
CA GLU A 151 35.17 9.27 22.16
C GLU A 151 34.85 10.46 23.05
N LYS A 152 34.25 10.17 24.21
CA LYS A 152 34.03 11.18 25.23
C LYS A 152 35.39 11.72 25.65
N LEU A 153 35.70 12.95 25.29
CA LEU A 153 36.79 13.73 25.87
C LEU A 153 36.53 13.81 27.39
N LYS A 154 37.51 13.31 28.14
CA LYS A 154 37.59 13.50 29.58
C LYS A 154 37.97 14.94 29.92
#